data_4ec18513312a7982dd4f86f7c697b75c
#
_entry.id   4ec18513312a7982dd4f86f7c697b75c
#
_cell.length_a   1.000
_cell.length_b   1.000
_cell.length_c   1.000
_cell.angle_alpha   90.00
_cell.angle_beta   90.00
_cell.angle_gamma   90.00
#
_symmetry.space_group_name_H-M   'P 1'
#
loop_
_entity.id
_entity.type
_entity.pdbx_description
1 polymer ?
#
loop_
_entity_poly.entity_id
_entity_poly.type
_entity_poly.pdbx_seq_one_letter_code
_entity_poly.pdbx_strand_id
1 'polypeptide(L)'
;MKSKLLTRAVRLATLAAVVAPASVFAGGFSLNEQSASAMGTANAGAAANPENATTVYFNPAGMTRFSRPVATAGAYALFIDSEQTDQGTTRTAAGPLGSFSAGGNDGGNPFDTLTPTGNFYAVAPIDDDRWWAGIGINTPYGFQSDYDPGFFGRYDSLKSDLMTVNIQPSIAYKLNEIVSIGGGINFQYVDVELTNALPNAVPGSPDGLFKVEGDDWSVGWNLGMQAHADRLALGVHSRSQVEHDLDGDLNITGLTGPLAAQNGTFGAAAPLTLPDIVSAGAVYHVPDGKTRLLGDVTWFNWADFERIAVSASNGARFDSPQNYEDTWAVALGAEHDVSQRLTLRTGVQFDETPTRDSFRTTRVPDGDRWWLTGGATYELSDTYSLALSYAHIFVSEESLERTDRFYEGTPAQVNSTLRSRNAGDADILAVGLTAAF
;
A
#
# COMPACT_ATOMS: atom_id res chain seq x y z
N MET A 1 12.85 -7.45 -38.15
CA MET A 1 11.71 -6.68 -37.61
C MET A 1 11.54 -6.86 -36.10
N LYS A 2 11.63 -8.08 -35.53
CA LYS A 2 11.44 -8.38 -34.08
C LYS A 2 12.40 -7.60 -33.13
N SER A 3 13.67 -7.38 -33.51
CA SER A 3 14.63 -6.66 -32.66
C SER A 3 14.35 -5.16 -32.48
N LYS A 4 13.76 -4.51 -33.50
CA LYS A 4 13.40 -3.08 -33.42
C LYS A 4 12.15 -2.82 -32.59
N LEU A 5 11.24 -3.80 -32.46
CA LEU A 5 10.06 -3.74 -31.59
C LEU A 5 10.45 -3.88 -30.13
N LEU A 6 11.34 -4.83 -29.81
CA LEU A 6 11.87 -5.00 -28.47
C LEU A 6 12.61 -3.75 -27.96
N THR A 7 13.44 -3.13 -28.84
CA THR A 7 14.17 -1.89 -28.51
C THR A 7 13.23 -0.68 -28.33
N ARG A 8 12.09 -0.64 -29.02
CA ARG A 8 11.08 0.41 -28.82
C ARG A 8 10.27 0.20 -27.54
N ALA A 9 9.89 -1.04 -27.24
CA ALA A 9 9.23 -1.40 -25.98
C ALA A 9 10.12 -1.11 -24.76
N VAL A 10 11.40 -1.44 -24.82
CA VAL A 10 12.38 -1.13 -23.75
C VAL A 10 12.57 0.38 -23.60
N ARG A 11 12.59 1.16 -24.67
CA ARG A 11 12.70 2.64 -24.58
C ARG A 11 11.44 3.32 -24.04
N LEU A 12 10.26 2.73 -24.20
CA LEU A 12 9.02 3.20 -23.57
C LEU A 12 8.97 2.82 -22.07
N ALA A 13 9.48 1.64 -21.72
CA ALA A 13 9.55 1.18 -20.33
C ALA A 13 10.50 2.04 -19.46
N THR A 14 11.60 2.55 -20.02
CA THR A 14 12.54 3.43 -19.30
C THR A 14 12.02 4.84 -19.00
N LEU A 15 10.89 5.26 -19.59
CA LEU A 15 10.27 6.56 -19.32
C LEU A 15 9.14 6.52 -18.28
N ALA A 16 8.68 5.34 -17.86
CA ALA A 16 7.50 5.18 -17.00
C ALA A 16 7.79 4.77 -15.54
N ALA A 17 9.03 4.48 -15.20
CA ALA A 17 9.38 4.05 -13.83
C ALA A 17 9.91 5.23 -13.00
N VAL A 18 9.07 6.24 -12.76
CA VAL A 18 9.26 7.10 -11.59
C VAL A 18 8.47 6.45 -10.45
N VAL A 19 9.10 5.52 -9.77
CA VAL A 19 8.60 5.01 -8.48
C VAL A 19 8.99 6.08 -7.45
N ALA A 20 8.06 6.98 -7.15
CA ALA A 20 8.15 7.85 -5.99
C ALA A 20 7.47 7.15 -4.80
N PRO A 21 7.91 7.38 -3.55
CA PRO A 21 7.19 6.86 -2.38
C PRO A 21 5.75 7.36 -2.44
N ALA A 22 4.80 6.43 -2.26
CA ALA A 22 3.39 6.73 -2.29
C ALA A 22 2.86 6.75 -0.87
N SER A 23 2.25 7.87 -0.46
CA SER A 23 1.43 7.89 0.75
C SER A 23 0.03 7.43 0.37
N VAL A 24 -0.52 6.43 1.03
CA VAL A 24 -1.85 5.91 0.71
C VAL A 24 -2.60 5.45 1.94
N PHE A 25 -3.91 5.61 1.90
CA PHE A 25 -4.87 4.91 2.73
C PHE A 25 -5.44 3.71 1.96
N ALA A 26 -4.87 2.53 2.14
CA ALA A 26 -5.53 1.25 1.92
C ALA A 26 -5.44 0.45 3.22
N GLY A 27 -6.25 -0.59 3.45
CA GLY A 27 -6.22 -1.37 4.69
C GLY A 27 -4.78 -1.59 5.19
N GLY A 28 -4.39 -0.95 6.31
CA GLY A 28 -3.01 -0.83 6.73
C GLY A 28 -2.18 0.08 5.81
N PHE A 29 -1.20 -0.49 5.10
CA PHE A 29 -0.34 0.21 4.13
C PHE A 29 -0.24 -0.51 2.76
N SER A 30 -1.28 -1.29 2.41
CA SER A 30 -1.44 -1.88 1.08
C SER A 30 -1.89 -0.83 0.06
N LEU A 31 -1.41 -0.92 -1.19
CA LEU A 31 -1.70 0.01 -2.28
C LEU A 31 -2.67 -0.61 -3.29
N ASN A 32 -3.85 -0.01 -3.45
CA ASN A 32 -4.87 -0.44 -4.41
C ASN A 32 -4.70 0.14 -5.82
N GLU A 33 -3.73 1.04 -6.03
CA GLU A 33 -3.46 1.80 -7.26
C GLU A 33 -2.64 0.98 -8.26
N GLN A 34 -3.16 -0.21 -8.64
CA GLN A 34 -2.46 -1.14 -9.53
C GLN A 34 -2.97 -1.09 -10.98
N SER A 35 -4.16 -0.52 -11.21
CA SER A 35 -4.75 -0.35 -12.54
C SER A 35 -5.66 0.87 -12.59
N ALA A 36 -5.38 1.80 -13.49
CA ALA A 36 -6.24 2.98 -13.67
C ALA A 36 -7.65 2.62 -14.14
N SER A 37 -7.82 1.59 -14.95
CA SER A 37 -9.15 1.15 -15.38
C SER A 37 -9.90 0.40 -14.28
N ALA A 38 -9.24 -0.53 -13.55
CA ALA A 38 -9.88 -1.26 -12.45
C ALA A 38 -10.25 -0.32 -11.28
N MET A 39 -9.45 0.73 -11.01
CA MET A 39 -9.81 1.75 -10.02
C MET A 39 -11.14 2.42 -10.35
N GLY A 40 -11.49 2.58 -11.63
CA GLY A 40 -12.80 3.11 -12.05
C GLY A 40 -14.00 2.26 -11.60
N THR A 41 -13.80 0.99 -11.26
CA THR A 41 -14.79 0.08 -10.67
C THR A 41 -14.51 -0.23 -9.21
N ALA A 42 -13.66 0.55 -8.53
CA ALA A 42 -13.16 0.25 -7.18
C ALA A 42 -12.51 -1.14 -7.08
N ASN A 43 -11.76 -1.56 -8.11
CA ASN A 43 -11.15 -2.87 -8.29
C ASN A 43 -12.14 -4.06 -8.30
N ALA A 44 -13.47 -3.82 -8.36
CA ALA A 44 -14.47 -4.86 -8.44
C ALA A 44 -14.21 -5.78 -9.64
N GLY A 45 -14.21 -7.09 -9.39
CA GLY A 45 -13.97 -8.11 -10.41
C GLY A 45 -12.53 -8.21 -10.92
N ALA A 46 -11.56 -7.50 -10.35
CA ALA A 46 -10.19 -7.45 -10.85
C ALA A 46 -9.53 -8.84 -10.96
N ALA A 47 -9.84 -9.76 -10.03
CA ALA A 47 -9.37 -11.14 -10.09
C ALA A 47 -9.95 -11.95 -11.28
N ALA A 48 -11.06 -11.51 -11.91
CA ALA A 48 -11.77 -12.20 -12.98
C ALA A 48 -11.80 -11.45 -14.32
N ASN A 49 -11.44 -10.14 -14.34
CA ASN A 49 -11.54 -9.24 -15.50
C ASN A 49 -10.16 -8.93 -16.11
N PRO A 50 -9.66 -9.72 -17.06
CA PRO A 50 -8.36 -9.47 -17.70
C PRO A 50 -8.46 -8.39 -18.79
N GLU A 51 -8.74 -7.16 -18.42
CA GLU A 51 -9.00 -6.06 -19.35
C GLU A 51 -7.73 -5.60 -20.07
N ASN A 52 -6.61 -5.57 -19.36
CA ASN A 52 -5.30 -5.13 -19.86
C ASN A 52 -4.14 -5.86 -19.14
N ALA A 53 -2.89 -5.44 -19.36
CA ALA A 53 -1.73 -6.15 -18.83
C ALA A 53 -1.63 -6.12 -17.30
N THR A 54 -2.41 -5.32 -16.58
CA THR A 54 -2.45 -5.28 -15.11
C THR A 54 -2.97 -6.59 -14.49
N THR A 55 -3.58 -7.48 -15.31
CA THR A 55 -3.92 -8.84 -14.89
C THR A 55 -2.70 -9.63 -14.38
N VAL A 56 -1.47 -9.26 -14.75
CA VAL A 56 -0.22 -9.81 -14.17
C VAL A 56 -0.24 -9.66 -12.64
N TYR A 57 -0.72 -8.53 -12.13
CA TYR A 57 -0.85 -8.28 -10.70
C TYR A 57 -2.08 -8.95 -10.08
N PHE A 58 -3.27 -8.70 -10.65
CA PHE A 58 -4.53 -9.12 -10.05
C PHE A 58 -4.82 -10.62 -10.18
N ASN A 59 -4.43 -11.23 -11.30
CA ASN A 59 -4.56 -12.68 -11.53
C ASN A 59 -3.80 -13.09 -12.81
N PRO A 60 -2.60 -13.66 -12.71
CA PRO A 60 -1.80 -14.02 -13.89
C PRO A 60 -2.50 -14.98 -14.86
N ALA A 61 -3.49 -15.78 -14.41
CA ALA A 61 -4.27 -16.66 -15.30
C ALA A 61 -4.98 -15.89 -16.42
N GLY A 62 -5.33 -14.60 -16.18
CA GLY A 62 -5.97 -13.74 -17.16
C GLY A 62 -5.10 -13.40 -18.36
N MET A 63 -3.76 -13.58 -18.28
CA MET A 63 -2.86 -13.36 -19.41
C MET A 63 -3.24 -14.20 -20.63
N THR A 64 -3.87 -15.36 -20.44
CA THR A 64 -4.28 -16.27 -21.51
C THR A 64 -5.38 -15.70 -22.41
N ARG A 65 -5.96 -14.56 -22.06
CA ARG A 65 -7.03 -13.93 -22.85
C ARG A 65 -6.50 -12.97 -23.92
N PHE A 66 -5.20 -12.67 -23.94
CA PHE A 66 -4.59 -11.81 -24.91
C PHE A 66 -4.07 -12.59 -26.12
N SER A 67 -4.57 -12.30 -27.30
CA SER A 67 -4.13 -12.91 -28.56
C SER A 67 -2.88 -12.25 -29.16
N ARG A 68 -2.44 -11.11 -28.60
CA ARG A 68 -1.29 -10.30 -29.04
C ARG A 68 -0.57 -9.71 -27.83
N PRO A 69 0.69 -9.28 -27.97
CA PRO A 69 1.39 -8.59 -26.87
C PRO A 69 0.67 -7.32 -26.44
N VAL A 70 0.55 -7.13 -25.13
CA VAL A 70 -0.07 -5.96 -24.50
C VAL A 70 0.87 -5.40 -23.45
N ALA A 71 1.00 -4.07 -23.40
CA ALA A 71 1.71 -3.36 -22.35
C ALA A 71 0.80 -2.26 -21.79
N THR A 72 0.81 -2.09 -20.46
CA THR A 72 0.04 -1.07 -19.76
C THR A 72 0.95 -0.33 -18.78
N ALA A 73 0.88 0.99 -18.78
CA ALA A 73 1.51 1.86 -17.81
C ALA A 73 0.44 2.70 -17.09
N GLY A 74 0.54 2.80 -15.78
CA GLY A 74 -0.34 3.61 -14.93
C GLY A 74 0.44 4.67 -14.18
N ALA A 75 -0.18 5.84 -13.98
CA ALA A 75 0.29 6.90 -13.10
C ALA A 75 -0.88 7.40 -12.25
N TYR A 76 -0.61 7.66 -10.98
CA TYR A 76 -1.61 8.02 -9.98
C TYR A 76 -1.13 9.25 -9.21
N ALA A 77 -2.06 10.14 -8.91
CA ALA A 77 -1.86 11.31 -8.09
C ALA A 77 -2.80 11.22 -6.89
N LEU A 78 -2.24 11.12 -5.70
CA LEU A 78 -2.97 10.98 -4.46
C LEU A 78 -2.92 12.30 -3.70
N PHE A 79 -4.08 12.74 -3.23
CA PHE A 79 -4.28 13.92 -2.40
C PHE A 79 -4.92 13.44 -1.10
N ILE A 80 -4.17 13.50 0.00
CA ILE A 80 -4.60 12.95 1.27
C ILE A 80 -4.72 14.11 2.26
N ASP A 81 -5.85 14.17 2.94
CA ASP A 81 -6.08 15.09 4.04
C ASP A 81 -6.29 14.29 5.32
N SER A 82 -5.53 14.61 6.36
CA SER A 82 -5.63 13.95 7.65
C SER A 82 -5.33 14.93 8.77
N GLU A 83 -6.16 14.91 9.78
CA GLU A 83 -6.07 15.78 10.95
C GLU A 83 -6.04 14.97 12.24
N GLN A 84 -5.11 15.32 13.13
CA GLN A 84 -5.01 14.76 14.46
C GLN A 84 -5.50 15.79 15.49
N THR A 85 -6.53 15.46 16.25
CA THR A 85 -7.05 16.31 17.33
C THR A 85 -6.62 15.78 18.69
N ASP A 86 -5.87 16.58 19.47
CA ASP A 86 -5.44 16.21 20.83
C ASP A 86 -6.65 16.08 21.79
N GLN A 87 -6.77 14.92 22.41
CA GLN A 87 -7.79 14.61 23.43
C GLN A 87 -7.21 14.60 24.86
N GLY A 88 -6.10 15.31 25.08
CA GLY A 88 -5.47 15.41 26.38
C GLY A 88 -4.26 14.48 26.52
N THR A 89 -3.37 14.52 25.57
CA THR A 89 -2.08 13.80 25.59
C THR A 89 -1.21 14.27 26.74
N THR A 90 -0.67 13.35 27.52
CA THR A 90 0.14 13.62 28.71
C THR A 90 1.47 12.88 28.67
N ARG A 91 2.46 13.44 29.41
CA ARG A 91 3.69 12.72 29.77
C ARG A 91 3.96 12.83 31.27
N THR A 92 4.65 11.85 31.81
CA THR A 92 5.19 11.93 33.18
C THR A 92 6.57 12.60 33.16
N ALA A 93 6.94 13.23 34.29
CA ALA A 93 8.33 13.54 34.54
C ALA A 93 9.04 12.32 35.13
N ALA A 94 10.38 12.26 34.99
CA ALA A 94 11.16 11.30 35.75
C ALA A 94 11.00 11.56 37.26
N GLY A 95 10.75 10.51 38.03
CA GLY A 95 10.54 10.60 39.48
C GLY A 95 9.11 11.02 39.88
N PRO A 96 8.91 11.62 41.08
CA PRO A 96 7.60 11.83 41.70
C PRO A 96 6.83 13.07 41.22
N LEU A 97 7.27 13.74 40.18
CA LEU A 97 6.68 15.02 39.73
C LEU A 97 5.29 14.91 39.05
N GLY A 98 4.79 13.68 38.88
CA GLY A 98 3.46 13.44 38.31
C GLY A 98 3.36 13.57 36.81
N SER A 99 2.12 13.68 36.32
CA SER A 99 1.80 13.77 34.89
C SER A 99 1.44 15.21 34.53
N PHE A 100 1.82 15.65 33.34
CA PHE A 100 1.51 16.96 32.77
C PHE A 100 1.23 16.85 31.28
N SER A 101 0.64 17.88 30.67
CA SER A 101 0.40 17.88 29.23
C SER A 101 1.70 17.66 28.45
N ALA A 102 1.66 16.82 27.41
CA ALA A 102 2.79 16.70 26.50
C ALA A 102 3.10 17.99 25.76
N GLY A 103 2.08 18.84 25.60
CA GLY A 103 2.15 20.10 24.85
C GLY A 103 2.43 19.85 23.36
N GLY A 104 2.30 20.88 22.57
CA GLY A 104 2.55 20.84 21.13
C GLY A 104 1.35 21.34 20.33
N ASN A 105 1.47 21.20 19.00
CA ASN A 105 0.43 21.46 18.02
C ASN A 105 -0.18 20.15 17.51
N ASP A 106 -1.11 20.24 16.56
CA ASP A 106 -1.77 19.11 15.88
C ASP A 106 -0.87 18.35 14.88
N GLY A 107 0.34 18.85 14.60
CA GLY A 107 1.29 18.26 13.67
C GLY A 107 1.06 18.64 12.20
N GLY A 108 0.01 19.39 11.89
CA GLY A 108 -0.41 19.69 10.52
C GLY A 108 -0.96 18.46 9.78
N ASN A 109 -1.20 18.59 8.48
CA ASN A 109 -1.46 17.43 7.64
C ASN A 109 -0.14 16.65 7.44
N PRO A 110 -0.03 15.38 7.92
CA PRO A 110 1.22 14.63 7.84
C PRO A 110 1.53 14.10 6.44
N PHE A 111 0.62 14.24 5.49
CA PHE A 111 0.80 13.76 4.12
C PHE A 111 1.20 14.91 3.19
N ASP A 112 2.06 14.59 2.22
CA ASP A 112 2.38 15.54 1.15
C ASP A 112 1.12 15.90 0.35
N THR A 113 1.04 17.16 -0.09
CA THR A 113 -0.09 17.66 -0.86
C THR A 113 -0.34 16.87 -2.14
N LEU A 114 0.68 16.23 -2.68
CA LEU A 114 0.62 15.38 -3.87
C LEU A 114 1.63 14.26 -3.74
N THR A 115 1.13 13.02 -3.68
CA THR A 115 1.97 11.83 -3.72
C THR A 115 1.77 11.08 -5.04
N PRO A 116 2.76 11.08 -5.93
CA PRO A 116 2.68 10.34 -7.17
C PRO A 116 3.08 8.87 -6.98
N THR A 117 2.41 7.95 -7.66
CA THR A 117 2.85 6.55 -7.81
C THR A 117 2.61 6.08 -9.24
N GLY A 118 3.21 4.93 -9.61
CA GLY A 118 3.06 4.39 -10.94
C GLY A 118 3.37 2.90 -11.03
N ASN A 119 2.95 2.32 -12.15
CA ASN A 119 3.19 0.91 -12.43
C ASN A 119 3.38 0.66 -13.92
N PHE A 120 3.92 -0.51 -14.22
CA PHE A 120 4.10 -0.99 -15.58
C PHE A 120 3.89 -2.50 -15.64
N TYR A 121 3.16 -2.94 -16.66
CA TYR A 121 2.91 -4.36 -16.92
C TYR A 121 3.04 -4.66 -18.40
N ALA A 122 3.50 -5.86 -18.72
CA ALA A 122 3.51 -6.36 -20.08
C ALA A 122 3.18 -7.85 -20.12
N VAL A 123 2.45 -8.26 -21.13
CA VAL A 123 2.04 -9.65 -21.39
C VAL A 123 2.30 -9.97 -22.84
N ALA A 124 2.77 -11.18 -23.13
CA ALA A 124 2.92 -11.70 -24.48
C ALA A 124 2.59 -13.19 -24.55
N PRO A 125 1.91 -13.66 -25.61
CA PRO A 125 1.84 -15.08 -25.91
C PRO A 125 3.25 -15.61 -26.23
N ILE A 126 3.60 -16.79 -25.73
CA ILE A 126 4.88 -17.48 -26.01
C ILE A 126 4.72 -18.40 -27.21
N ASP A 127 3.64 -19.16 -27.22
CA ASP A 127 3.20 -19.98 -28.34
C ASP A 127 1.76 -19.66 -28.71
N ASP A 128 1.32 -20.15 -29.85
CA ASP A 128 0.10 -19.69 -30.49
C ASP A 128 -1.18 -19.95 -29.68
N ASP A 129 -1.19 -20.86 -28.65
CA ASP A 129 -2.45 -21.23 -28.02
C ASP A 129 -2.43 -21.61 -26.53
N ARG A 130 -1.27 -21.77 -25.86
CA ARG A 130 -1.25 -22.36 -24.53
C ARG A 130 -0.47 -21.62 -23.46
N TRP A 131 0.59 -20.90 -23.81
CA TRP A 131 1.50 -20.31 -22.85
C TRP A 131 1.64 -18.80 -23.04
N TRP A 132 1.64 -18.07 -21.94
CA TRP A 132 1.86 -16.63 -21.88
C TRP A 132 2.94 -16.30 -20.87
N ALA A 133 3.75 -15.32 -21.17
CA ALA A 133 4.66 -14.68 -20.23
C ALA A 133 4.19 -13.27 -19.90
N GLY A 134 4.42 -12.86 -18.67
CA GLY A 134 4.16 -11.49 -18.22
C GLY A 134 5.25 -10.97 -17.31
N ILE A 135 5.32 -9.65 -17.18
CA ILE A 135 6.14 -8.97 -16.19
C ILE A 135 5.37 -7.78 -15.64
N GLY A 136 5.46 -7.56 -14.33
CA GLY A 136 4.95 -6.39 -13.63
C GLY A 136 6.07 -5.67 -12.90
N ILE A 137 6.00 -4.33 -12.84
CA ILE A 137 6.78 -3.48 -11.94
C ILE A 137 5.76 -2.58 -11.25
N ASN A 138 5.67 -2.70 -9.94
CA ASN A 138 4.62 -2.03 -9.17
C ASN A 138 5.06 -1.79 -7.72
N THR A 139 4.26 -1.01 -6.99
CA THR A 139 4.43 -0.72 -5.57
C THR A 139 3.20 -1.29 -4.83
N PRO A 140 3.28 -2.52 -4.26
CA PRO A 140 2.13 -3.13 -3.60
C PRO A 140 1.87 -2.61 -2.19
N TYR A 141 2.88 -2.04 -1.53
CA TYR A 141 2.80 -1.47 -0.19
C TYR A 141 3.58 -0.17 -0.13
N GLY A 142 3.09 0.76 0.67
CA GLY A 142 3.78 2.01 0.91
C GLY A 142 2.95 2.96 1.76
N PHE A 143 3.62 3.78 2.53
CA PHE A 143 3.02 4.93 3.17
C PHE A 143 4.09 5.95 3.56
N GLN A 144 3.68 7.19 3.70
CA GLN A 144 4.51 8.28 4.20
C GLN A 144 3.67 9.16 5.11
N SER A 145 4.21 9.50 6.27
CA SER A 145 3.66 10.55 7.13
C SER A 145 4.80 11.36 7.73
N ASP A 146 4.65 12.70 7.78
CA ASP A 146 5.65 13.61 8.33
C ASP A 146 4.94 14.74 9.08
N TYR A 147 4.94 14.65 10.41
CA TYR A 147 4.32 15.63 11.31
C TYR A 147 5.31 16.74 11.64
N ASP A 148 4.79 17.94 11.89
CA ASP A 148 5.58 19.04 12.45
C ASP A 148 6.37 18.62 13.70
N PRO A 149 7.61 19.08 13.90
CA PRO A 149 8.41 18.72 15.08
C PRO A 149 7.76 19.06 16.44
N GLY A 150 6.78 19.99 16.43
CA GLY A 150 5.99 20.37 17.59
C GLY A 150 4.74 19.52 17.85
N PHE A 151 4.53 18.45 17.12
CA PHE A 151 3.35 17.60 17.23
C PHE A 151 3.13 17.06 18.64
N PHE A 152 1.88 17.10 19.15
CA PHE A 152 1.57 16.58 20.50
C PHE A 152 1.84 15.08 20.62
N GLY A 153 1.69 14.31 19.51
CA GLY A 153 1.97 12.87 19.39
C GLY A 153 3.41 12.51 19.04
N ARG A 154 4.37 13.47 19.04
CA ARG A 154 5.75 13.29 18.59
C ARG A 154 6.54 12.16 19.24
N TYR A 155 6.13 11.71 20.42
CA TYR A 155 6.76 10.57 21.09
C TYR A 155 6.34 9.22 20.51
N ASP A 156 5.20 9.15 19.82
CA ASP A 156 4.76 8.00 19.04
C ASP A 156 5.34 8.05 17.62
N SER A 157 5.14 9.17 16.91
CA SER A 157 5.67 9.36 15.56
C SER A 157 5.97 10.81 15.25
N LEU A 158 7.01 11.05 14.45
CA LEU A 158 7.25 12.27 13.69
C LEU A 158 7.19 11.96 12.20
N LYS A 159 8.14 11.18 11.69
CA LYS A 159 8.16 10.73 10.30
C LYS A 159 8.05 9.21 10.25
N SER A 160 7.29 8.74 9.30
CA SER A 160 7.25 7.33 8.91
C SER A 160 7.20 7.25 7.40
N ASP A 161 8.12 6.52 6.81
CA ASP A 161 8.24 6.34 5.37
C ASP A 161 8.48 4.86 5.11
N LEU A 162 7.63 4.24 4.30
CA LEU A 162 7.77 2.87 3.84
C LEU A 162 7.49 2.84 2.35
N MET A 163 8.43 2.37 1.58
CA MET A 163 8.31 2.20 0.15
C MET A 163 8.63 0.77 -0.25
N THR A 164 7.82 0.17 -1.12
CA THR A 164 8.17 -1.10 -1.76
C THR A 164 8.26 -0.94 -3.27
N VAL A 165 9.12 -1.75 -3.89
CA VAL A 165 9.17 -1.96 -5.34
C VAL A 165 9.13 -3.45 -5.61
N ASN A 166 8.16 -3.88 -6.40
CA ASN A 166 7.99 -5.29 -6.74
C ASN A 166 8.23 -5.51 -8.23
N ILE A 167 9.06 -6.50 -8.57
CA ILE A 167 9.29 -6.99 -9.93
C ILE A 167 8.70 -8.39 -10.00
N GLN A 168 7.69 -8.57 -10.87
CA GLN A 168 6.88 -9.78 -10.92
C GLN A 168 6.92 -10.43 -12.31
N PRO A 169 7.90 -11.28 -12.63
CA PRO A 169 7.81 -12.21 -13.76
C PRO A 169 6.70 -13.24 -13.50
N SER A 170 5.90 -13.51 -14.52
CA SER A 170 4.74 -14.40 -14.43
C SER A 170 4.60 -15.27 -15.67
N ILE A 171 3.96 -16.43 -15.50
CA ILE A 171 3.62 -17.35 -16.57
C ILE A 171 2.15 -17.79 -16.42
N ALA A 172 1.47 -18.01 -17.54
CA ALA A 172 0.11 -18.54 -17.55
C ALA A 172 -0.03 -19.68 -18.56
N TYR A 173 -0.97 -20.57 -18.26
CA TYR A 173 -1.28 -21.72 -19.08
C TYR A 173 -2.80 -21.86 -19.27
N LYS A 174 -3.22 -21.98 -20.52
CA LYS A 174 -4.62 -22.25 -20.91
C LYS A 174 -4.88 -23.76 -20.86
N LEU A 175 -5.59 -24.21 -19.81
CA LEU A 175 -5.95 -25.62 -19.64
C LEU A 175 -6.95 -26.07 -20.73
N ASN A 176 -7.94 -25.23 -20.99
CA ASN A 176 -8.96 -25.40 -22.04
C ASN A 176 -9.60 -24.04 -22.35
N GLU A 177 -10.65 -23.99 -23.18
CA GLU A 177 -11.31 -22.75 -23.60
C GLU A 177 -11.98 -21.99 -22.42
N ILE A 178 -12.26 -22.67 -21.31
CA ILE A 178 -12.95 -22.09 -20.15
C ILE A 178 -11.96 -21.73 -19.05
N VAL A 179 -11.00 -22.63 -18.73
CA VAL A 179 -10.16 -22.54 -17.53
C VAL A 179 -8.71 -22.25 -17.88
N SER A 180 -8.15 -21.29 -17.19
CA SER A 180 -6.74 -20.92 -17.23
C SER A 180 -6.15 -20.87 -15.81
N ILE A 181 -4.85 -21.13 -15.70
CA ILE A 181 -4.06 -20.97 -14.48
C ILE A 181 -2.85 -20.10 -14.77
N GLY A 182 -2.33 -19.44 -13.74
CA GLY A 182 -1.13 -18.64 -13.88
C GLY A 182 -0.46 -18.43 -12.53
N GLY A 183 0.78 -18.00 -12.55
CA GLY A 183 1.52 -17.67 -11.34
C GLY A 183 2.76 -16.86 -11.64
N GLY A 184 3.36 -16.32 -10.62
CA GLY A 184 4.55 -15.49 -10.71
C GLY A 184 5.38 -15.53 -9.45
N ILE A 185 6.59 -15.00 -9.57
CA ILE A 185 7.50 -14.75 -8.44
C ILE A 185 7.55 -13.24 -8.22
N ASN A 186 7.50 -12.82 -6.98
CA ASN A 186 7.58 -11.43 -6.56
C ASN A 186 8.99 -11.19 -5.99
N PHE A 187 9.84 -10.46 -6.69
CA PHE A 187 11.07 -9.92 -6.14
C PHE A 187 10.76 -8.55 -5.59
N GLN A 188 10.76 -8.42 -4.26
CA GLN A 188 10.31 -7.19 -3.60
C GLN A 188 11.46 -6.53 -2.84
N TYR A 189 11.69 -5.27 -3.14
CA TYR A 189 12.53 -4.36 -2.37
C TYR A 189 11.66 -3.59 -1.39
N VAL A 190 12.17 -3.33 -0.20
CA VAL A 190 11.56 -2.43 0.78
C VAL A 190 12.61 -1.49 1.33
N ASP A 191 12.21 -0.25 1.56
CA ASP A 191 12.98 0.79 2.25
C ASP A 191 12.09 1.41 3.32
N VAL A 192 12.62 1.59 4.54
CA VAL A 192 11.86 2.10 5.69
C VAL A 192 12.67 3.16 6.44
N GLU A 193 12.04 4.29 6.77
CA GLU A 193 12.53 5.28 7.72
C GLU A 193 11.45 5.59 8.76
N LEU A 194 11.79 5.46 10.06
CA LEU A 194 10.90 5.82 11.16
C LEU A 194 11.60 6.77 12.10
N THR A 195 10.90 7.86 12.51
CA THR A 195 11.40 8.79 13.52
C THR A 195 10.36 9.08 14.60
N ASN A 196 10.83 9.37 15.81
CA ASN A 196 10.04 9.94 16.88
C ASN A 196 10.92 10.73 17.86
N ALA A 197 10.31 11.62 18.61
CA ALA A 197 10.99 12.32 19.67
C ALA A 197 11.29 11.40 20.86
N LEU A 198 12.43 11.63 21.52
CA LEU A 198 12.81 10.97 22.76
C LEU A 198 12.72 11.96 23.93
N PRO A 199 11.89 11.71 24.95
CA PRO A 199 11.79 12.63 26.06
C PRO A 199 13.06 12.67 26.90
N ASN A 200 13.65 13.85 27.12
CA ASN A 200 14.70 14.01 28.13
C ASN A 200 14.10 13.95 29.56
N ALA A 201 14.89 13.44 30.52
CA ALA A 201 14.45 13.21 31.89
C ALA A 201 14.05 14.50 32.64
N VAL A 202 14.67 15.63 32.29
CA VAL A 202 14.42 16.95 32.91
C VAL A 202 13.27 17.63 32.18
N PRO A 203 12.16 17.98 32.86
CA PRO A 203 11.06 18.72 32.26
C PRO A 203 11.54 20.05 31.66
N GLY A 204 11.06 20.38 30.45
CA GLY A 204 11.44 21.59 29.74
C GLY A 204 12.76 21.52 28.96
N SER A 205 13.52 20.44 29.07
CA SER A 205 14.64 20.19 28.17
C SER A 205 14.12 19.90 26.75
N PRO A 206 14.83 20.33 25.71
CA PRO A 206 14.52 19.89 24.34
C PRO A 206 14.50 18.38 24.24
N ASP A 207 13.61 17.84 23.43
CA ASP A 207 13.56 16.39 23.20
C ASP A 207 14.76 15.92 22.36
N GLY A 208 15.17 14.67 22.55
CA GLY A 208 16.05 13.96 21.64
C GLY A 208 15.29 13.43 20.43
N LEU A 209 16.00 12.83 19.49
CA LEU A 209 15.45 12.21 18.29
C LEU A 209 15.90 10.76 18.19
N PHE A 210 14.95 9.88 17.95
CA PHE A 210 15.13 8.51 17.47
C PHE A 210 14.90 8.50 15.95
N LYS A 211 15.84 7.95 15.21
CA LYS A 211 15.70 7.67 13.79
C LYS A 211 16.22 6.26 13.51
N VAL A 212 15.40 5.42 12.88
CA VAL A 212 15.83 4.13 12.35
C VAL A 212 15.52 4.08 10.86
N GLU A 213 16.46 3.57 10.11
CA GLU A 213 16.32 3.32 8.67
C GLU A 213 16.90 1.95 8.32
N GLY A 214 16.35 1.31 7.29
CA GLY A 214 16.83 0.02 6.80
C GLY A 214 16.11 -0.40 5.54
N ASP A 215 16.76 -1.30 4.80
CA ASP A 215 16.23 -1.83 3.55
C ASP A 215 16.48 -3.34 3.42
N ASP A 216 15.74 -3.98 2.50
CA ASP A 216 15.90 -5.41 2.21
C ASP A 216 15.31 -5.78 0.84
N TRP A 217 15.81 -6.91 0.29
CA TRP A 217 15.24 -7.62 -0.85
C TRP A 217 14.73 -8.99 -0.44
N SER A 218 13.47 -9.26 -0.68
CA SER A 218 12.87 -10.56 -0.37
C SER A 218 12.03 -11.11 -1.53
N VAL A 219 11.56 -12.35 -1.38
CA VAL A 219 10.89 -13.08 -2.46
C VAL A 219 9.57 -13.65 -1.96
N GLY A 220 8.50 -13.40 -2.72
CA GLY A 220 7.21 -14.03 -2.57
C GLY A 220 6.77 -14.71 -3.87
N TRP A 221 5.56 -15.25 -3.87
CA TRP A 221 4.95 -15.87 -5.04
C TRP A 221 3.47 -15.47 -5.17
N ASN A 222 2.89 -15.70 -6.32
CA ASN A 222 1.46 -15.59 -6.53
C ASN A 222 0.95 -16.69 -7.48
N LEU A 223 -0.30 -17.08 -7.27
CA LEU A 223 -0.99 -18.07 -8.07
C LEU A 223 -2.42 -17.62 -8.36
N GLY A 224 -2.92 -17.94 -9.54
CA GLY A 224 -4.27 -17.59 -9.92
C GLY A 224 -4.92 -18.60 -10.85
N MET A 225 -6.24 -18.60 -10.81
CA MET A 225 -7.09 -19.36 -11.73
C MET A 225 -8.22 -18.47 -12.20
N GLN A 226 -8.59 -18.59 -13.47
CA GLN A 226 -9.78 -17.96 -14.03
C GLN A 226 -10.59 -18.99 -14.82
N ALA A 227 -11.92 -18.82 -14.78
CA ALA A 227 -12.89 -19.55 -15.58
C ALA A 227 -13.83 -18.58 -16.29
N HIS A 228 -13.94 -18.71 -17.60
CA HIS A 228 -14.80 -17.87 -18.43
C HIS A 228 -15.81 -18.74 -19.19
N ALA A 229 -17.08 -18.58 -18.89
CA ALA A 229 -18.17 -19.32 -19.53
C ALA A 229 -19.28 -18.33 -19.96
N ASP A 230 -19.62 -18.32 -21.23
CA ASP A 230 -20.65 -17.47 -21.87
C ASP A 230 -20.72 -16.04 -21.30
N ARG A 231 -21.49 -15.87 -20.21
CA ARG A 231 -21.78 -14.58 -19.58
C ARG A 231 -21.15 -14.40 -18.22
N LEU A 232 -20.45 -15.40 -17.71
CA LEU A 232 -19.85 -15.36 -16.36
C LEU A 232 -18.37 -15.63 -16.44
N ALA A 233 -17.57 -14.71 -15.90
CA ALA A 233 -16.18 -14.93 -15.59
C ALA A 233 -16.00 -14.99 -14.08
N LEU A 234 -15.20 -15.94 -13.62
CA LEU A 234 -14.81 -16.12 -12.22
C LEU A 234 -13.29 -16.15 -12.12
N GLY A 235 -12.76 -15.60 -11.06
CA GLY A 235 -11.33 -15.62 -10.78
C GLY A 235 -11.03 -15.79 -9.30
N VAL A 236 -9.96 -16.52 -9.01
CA VAL A 236 -9.38 -16.60 -7.66
C VAL A 236 -7.88 -16.36 -7.80
N HIS A 237 -7.33 -15.58 -6.92
CA HIS A 237 -5.92 -15.24 -6.88
C HIS A 237 -5.41 -15.29 -5.43
N SER A 238 -4.19 -15.78 -5.25
CA SER A 238 -3.48 -15.75 -3.98
C SER A 238 -2.08 -15.18 -4.19
N ARG A 239 -1.68 -14.29 -3.33
CA ARG A 239 -0.32 -13.75 -3.21
C ARG A 239 0.21 -14.10 -1.83
N SER A 240 1.42 -14.69 -1.78
CA SER A 240 2.06 -15.03 -0.51
C SER A 240 2.46 -13.78 0.26
N GLN A 241 2.54 -13.92 1.56
CA GLN A 241 3.31 -13.02 2.42
C GLN A 241 4.74 -12.85 1.89
N VAL A 242 5.35 -11.72 2.25
CA VAL A 242 6.78 -11.46 2.01
C VAL A 242 7.41 -11.08 3.34
N GLU A 243 8.38 -11.89 3.76
CA GLU A 243 9.14 -11.65 5.00
C GLU A 243 10.44 -10.93 4.65
N HIS A 244 10.65 -9.77 5.23
CA HIS A 244 11.84 -8.96 5.09
C HIS A 244 12.63 -8.95 6.40
N ASP A 245 13.95 -9.04 6.27
CA ASP A 245 14.90 -8.86 7.35
C ASP A 245 15.68 -7.56 7.10
N LEU A 246 15.09 -6.42 7.54
CA LEU A 246 15.66 -5.10 7.32
C LEU A 246 16.99 -4.96 8.04
N ASP A 247 18.04 -4.56 7.30
CA ASP A 247 19.34 -4.17 7.81
C ASP A 247 19.57 -2.67 7.60
N GLY A 248 20.08 -1.97 8.63
CA GLY A 248 20.29 -0.54 8.54
C GLY A 248 20.86 0.07 9.79
N ASP A 249 20.50 1.30 10.10
CA ASP A 249 21.08 2.09 11.20
C ASP A 249 20.02 2.68 12.13
N LEU A 250 20.31 2.64 13.44
CA LEU A 250 19.64 3.40 14.47
C LEU A 250 20.49 4.61 14.85
N ASN A 251 19.93 5.81 14.71
CA ASN A 251 20.56 7.06 15.13
C ASN A 251 19.78 7.69 16.29
N ILE A 252 20.46 7.91 17.43
CA ILE A 252 19.91 8.59 18.61
C ILE A 252 20.71 9.88 18.81
N THR A 253 20.00 11.01 18.90
CA THR A 253 20.62 12.32 19.11
C THR A 253 19.85 13.18 20.11
N GLY A 254 20.48 14.23 20.64
CA GLY A 254 19.83 15.23 21.48
C GLY A 254 19.51 14.79 22.91
N LEU A 255 19.87 13.58 23.33
CA LEU A 255 19.73 13.17 24.73
C LEU A 255 20.79 13.86 25.60
N THR A 256 20.38 14.23 26.83
CA THR A 256 21.20 15.02 27.74
C THR A 256 21.33 14.37 29.12
N GLY A 257 22.28 14.85 29.93
CA GLY A 257 22.51 14.35 31.29
C GLY A 257 22.84 12.86 31.30
N PRO A 258 22.23 12.05 32.18
CA PRO A 258 22.50 10.61 32.27
C PRO A 258 22.15 9.83 31.00
N LEU A 259 21.28 10.35 30.15
CA LEU A 259 20.85 9.72 28.89
C LEU A 259 21.82 10.02 27.73
N ALA A 260 22.71 10.99 27.87
CA ALA A 260 23.63 11.42 26.81
C ALA A 260 24.54 10.30 26.27
N ALA A 261 24.82 9.27 27.09
CA ALA A 261 25.61 8.11 26.67
C ALA A 261 24.88 7.21 25.63
N GLN A 262 23.58 7.39 25.45
CA GLN A 262 22.79 6.66 24.43
C GLN A 262 22.85 7.33 23.05
N ASN A 263 23.33 8.58 22.94
CA ASN A 263 23.53 9.22 21.64
C ASN A 263 24.58 8.47 20.82
N GLY A 264 24.30 8.30 19.54
CA GLY A 264 25.20 7.63 18.59
C GLY A 264 24.45 7.01 17.43
N THR A 265 25.23 6.47 16.49
CA THR A 265 24.74 5.66 15.37
C THR A 265 25.14 4.21 15.60
N PHE A 266 24.20 3.28 15.47
CA PHE A 266 24.37 1.87 15.75
C PHE A 266 23.75 1.07 14.62
N GLY A 267 24.40 0.02 14.14
CA GLY A 267 23.76 -0.91 13.19
C GLY A 267 22.47 -1.46 13.81
N ALA A 268 21.43 -1.55 13.03
CA ALA A 268 20.08 -1.99 13.46
C ALA A 268 19.51 -3.04 12.51
N ALA A 269 18.67 -3.92 13.05
CA ALA A 269 17.92 -4.90 12.26
C ALA A 269 16.48 -4.99 12.76
N ALA A 270 15.54 -5.20 11.84
CA ALA A 270 14.12 -5.34 12.14
C ALA A 270 13.43 -6.30 11.16
N PRO A 271 12.66 -7.30 11.63
CA PRO A 271 11.81 -8.08 10.76
C PRO A 271 10.58 -7.25 10.34
N LEU A 272 10.12 -7.44 9.10
CA LEU A 272 8.87 -6.90 8.57
C LEU A 272 8.16 -7.98 7.76
N THR A 273 6.96 -8.38 8.17
CA THR A 273 6.13 -9.33 7.43
C THR A 273 4.99 -8.58 6.75
N LEU A 274 4.92 -8.68 5.42
CA LEU A 274 3.84 -8.16 4.59
C LEU A 274 2.82 -9.28 4.32
N PRO A 275 1.49 -9.01 4.34
CA PRO A 275 0.47 -10.03 4.46
C PRO A 275 0.32 -10.93 3.24
N ASP A 276 -0.18 -12.17 3.47
CA ASP A 276 -0.85 -12.95 2.43
C ASP A 276 -2.11 -12.23 1.96
N ILE A 277 -2.44 -12.37 0.68
CA ILE A 277 -3.65 -11.83 0.08
C ILE A 277 -4.37 -12.94 -0.69
N VAL A 278 -5.68 -13.07 -0.49
CA VAL A 278 -6.54 -13.94 -1.28
C VAL A 278 -7.73 -13.15 -1.81
N SER A 279 -7.89 -13.15 -3.14
CA SER A 279 -8.98 -12.45 -3.82
C SER A 279 -9.86 -13.42 -4.61
N ALA A 280 -11.16 -13.18 -4.62
CA ALA A 280 -12.13 -13.87 -5.45
C ALA A 280 -13.04 -12.85 -6.15
N GLY A 281 -13.06 -12.90 -7.49
CA GLY A 281 -13.80 -11.97 -8.31
C GLY A 281 -14.78 -12.65 -9.27
N ALA A 282 -15.80 -11.90 -9.67
CA ALA A 282 -16.79 -12.30 -10.65
C ALA A 282 -17.15 -11.15 -11.59
N VAL A 283 -17.38 -11.49 -12.86
CA VAL A 283 -17.89 -10.56 -13.88
C VAL A 283 -19.07 -11.20 -14.57
N TYR A 284 -20.22 -10.52 -14.57
CA TYR A 284 -21.41 -10.94 -15.27
C TYR A 284 -21.71 -10.03 -16.46
N HIS A 285 -21.70 -10.59 -17.67
CA HIS A 285 -22.06 -9.91 -18.90
C HIS A 285 -23.58 -9.86 -19.07
N VAL A 286 -24.18 -8.69 -18.95
CA VAL A 286 -25.62 -8.49 -19.11
C VAL A 286 -26.03 -8.82 -20.56
N PRO A 287 -27.27 -9.37 -20.80
CA PRO A 287 -27.73 -9.73 -22.14
C PRO A 287 -27.81 -8.59 -23.16
N ASP A 288 -27.70 -7.33 -22.72
CA ASP A 288 -27.66 -6.16 -23.61
C ASP A 288 -26.38 -6.07 -24.47
N GLY A 289 -25.38 -6.91 -24.14
CA GLY A 289 -24.08 -6.98 -24.80
C GLY A 289 -23.18 -5.75 -24.57
N LYS A 290 -23.53 -4.85 -23.66
CA LYS A 290 -22.81 -3.59 -23.39
C LYS A 290 -22.47 -3.40 -21.91
N THR A 291 -23.20 -4.04 -21.02
CA THR A 291 -23.06 -3.83 -19.58
C THR A 291 -22.39 -5.04 -18.93
N ARG A 292 -21.46 -4.79 -18.03
CA ARG A 292 -20.83 -5.77 -17.13
C ARG A 292 -21.06 -5.34 -15.70
N LEU A 293 -21.47 -6.31 -14.86
CA LEU A 293 -21.55 -6.16 -13.41
C LEU A 293 -20.39 -6.93 -12.80
N LEU A 294 -19.69 -6.31 -11.86
CA LEU A 294 -18.46 -6.80 -11.30
C LEU A 294 -18.55 -6.88 -9.78
N GLY A 295 -17.92 -7.87 -9.18
CA GLY A 295 -17.79 -8.00 -7.74
C GLY A 295 -16.46 -8.64 -7.39
N ASP A 296 -15.89 -8.25 -6.26
CA ASP A 296 -14.66 -8.80 -5.72
C ASP A 296 -14.71 -8.86 -4.19
N VAL A 297 -14.07 -9.87 -3.63
CA VAL A 297 -13.85 -10.00 -2.20
C VAL A 297 -12.37 -10.36 -2.01
N THR A 298 -11.68 -9.57 -1.21
CA THR A 298 -10.26 -9.75 -0.90
C THR A 298 -10.07 -9.89 0.61
N TRP A 299 -9.31 -10.89 1.02
CA TRP A 299 -8.86 -11.11 2.38
C TRP A 299 -7.37 -10.82 2.48
N PHE A 300 -6.97 -10.16 3.59
CA PHE A 300 -5.59 -9.84 3.92
C PHE A 300 -5.23 -10.45 5.28
N ASN A 301 -4.15 -11.22 5.36
CA ASN A 301 -3.60 -11.78 6.60
C ASN A 301 -2.73 -10.74 7.33
N TRP A 302 -3.33 -9.65 7.78
CA TRP A 302 -2.61 -8.62 8.53
C TRP A 302 -2.23 -9.04 9.95
N ALA A 303 -2.84 -10.12 10.48
CA ALA A 303 -2.57 -10.59 11.84
C ALA A 303 -1.10 -10.98 12.07
N ASP A 304 -0.35 -11.27 11.01
CA ASP A 304 1.09 -11.55 11.09
C ASP A 304 1.94 -10.29 11.35
N PHE A 305 1.39 -9.08 11.17
CA PHE A 305 2.04 -7.83 11.55
C PHE A 305 1.79 -7.50 13.03
N GLU A 306 2.47 -8.24 13.92
CA GLU A 306 2.26 -8.14 15.38
C GLU A 306 2.93 -6.92 15.98
N ARG A 307 4.13 -6.53 15.51
CA ARG A 307 4.96 -5.47 16.11
C ARG A 307 6.02 -4.90 15.19
N ILE A 308 6.46 -3.69 15.48
CA ILE A 308 7.71 -3.14 14.98
C ILE A 308 8.77 -3.42 16.05
N ALA A 309 9.73 -4.30 15.77
CA ALA A 309 10.78 -4.72 16.69
C ALA A 309 12.16 -4.41 16.11
N VAL A 310 12.84 -3.40 16.65
CA VAL A 310 14.19 -3.01 16.23
C VAL A 310 15.20 -3.48 17.25
N SER A 311 16.25 -4.14 16.78
CA SER A 311 17.39 -4.58 17.58
C SER A 311 18.66 -3.88 17.13
N ALA A 312 19.33 -3.15 18.03
CA ALA A 312 20.55 -2.41 17.71
C ALA A 312 21.82 -3.09 18.22
N SER A 313 22.94 -2.86 17.54
CA SER A 313 24.25 -3.47 17.83
C SER A 313 24.82 -3.08 19.21
N ASN A 314 24.36 -1.98 19.80
CA ASN A 314 24.70 -1.57 21.17
C ASN A 314 23.86 -2.29 22.25
N GLY A 315 22.95 -3.20 21.87
CA GLY A 315 22.04 -3.92 22.75
C GLY A 315 20.72 -3.19 23.05
N ALA A 316 20.51 -1.98 22.51
CA ALA A 316 19.22 -1.29 22.59
C ALA A 316 18.15 -2.05 21.81
N ARG A 317 16.94 -2.05 22.32
CA ARG A 317 15.76 -2.62 21.67
C ARG A 317 14.63 -1.62 21.71
N PHE A 318 13.94 -1.52 20.58
CA PHE A 318 12.68 -0.81 20.47
C PHE A 318 11.60 -1.82 20.09
N ASP A 319 10.49 -1.81 20.79
CA ASP A 319 9.36 -2.71 20.56
C ASP A 319 8.06 -1.90 20.62
N SER A 320 7.34 -1.86 19.50
CA SER A 320 6.05 -1.17 19.36
C SER A 320 5.00 -2.18 18.90
N PRO A 321 4.16 -2.71 19.81
CA PRO A 321 3.07 -3.62 19.44
C PRO A 321 2.11 -2.93 18.46
N GLN A 322 1.76 -3.63 17.39
CA GLN A 322 0.78 -3.23 16.38
C GLN A 322 -0.47 -4.11 16.46
N ASN A 323 -0.27 -5.43 16.64
CA ASN A 323 -1.32 -6.44 16.78
C ASN A 323 -2.47 -6.24 15.79
N TYR A 324 -2.14 -6.12 14.51
CA TYR A 324 -3.12 -5.97 13.46
C TYR A 324 -4.07 -7.19 13.40
N GLU A 325 -5.25 -7.01 12.84
CA GLU A 325 -6.22 -8.07 12.58
C GLU A 325 -6.33 -8.34 11.09
N ASP A 326 -6.74 -9.57 10.73
CA ASP A 326 -7.11 -9.90 9.35
C ASP A 326 -8.27 -9.03 8.90
N THR A 327 -8.24 -8.62 7.63
CA THR A 327 -9.24 -7.72 7.08
C THR A 327 -9.85 -8.22 5.79
N TRP A 328 -11.00 -7.66 5.47
CA TRP A 328 -11.72 -7.91 4.24
C TRP A 328 -11.97 -6.61 3.48
N ALA A 329 -11.77 -6.67 2.16
CA ALA A 329 -12.28 -5.66 1.25
C ALA A 329 -13.36 -6.28 0.35
N VAL A 330 -14.47 -5.56 0.15
CA VAL A 330 -15.59 -5.99 -0.69
C VAL A 330 -15.93 -4.89 -1.67
N ALA A 331 -15.85 -5.19 -2.97
CA ALA A 331 -16.10 -4.24 -4.04
C ALA A 331 -17.25 -4.68 -4.97
N LEU A 332 -18.05 -3.71 -5.41
CA LEU A 332 -19.06 -3.85 -6.44
C LEU A 332 -18.89 -2.77 -7.49
N GLY A 333 -18.99 -3.14 -8.75
CA GLY A 333 -18.80 -2.21 -9.86
C GLY A 333 -19.66 -2.51 -11.07
N ALA A 334 -19.70 -1.55 -11.96
CA ALA A 334 -20.35 -1.68 -13.26
C ALA A 334 -19.54 -1.00 -14.35
N GLU A 335 -19.53 -1.63 -15.52
CA GLU A 335 -18.99 -1.06 -16.76
C GLU A 335 -20.08 -1.02 -17.81
N HIS A 336 -20.07 0.05 -18.62
CA HIS A 336 -21.02 0.20 -19.72
C HIS A 336 -20.35 0.75 -20.97
N ASP A 337 -20.46 0.02 -22.09
CA ASP A 337 -19.95 0.44 -23.39
C ASP A 337 -20.93 1.42 -24.03
N VAL A 338 -20.69 2.72 -23.86
CA VAL A 338 -21.49 3.80 -24.47
C VAL A 338 -21.36 3.76 -25.99
N SER A 339 -20.16 3.40 -26.47
CA SER A 339 -19.86 3.21 -27.88
C SER A 339 -18.81 2.14 -28.09
N GLN A 340 -18.44 1.83 -29.33
CA GLN A 340 -17.30 0.92 -29.61
C GLN A 340 -15.95 1.43 -29.12
N ARG A 341 -15.85 2.70 -28.73
CA ARG A 341 -14.59 3.33 -28.30
C ARG A 341 -14.62 3.89 -26.90
N LEU A 342 -15.79 3.94 -26.24
CA LEU A 342 -15.93 4.56 -24.93
C LEU A 342 -16.66 3.60 -23.98
N THR A 343 -15.94 3.19 -22.92
CA THR A 343 -16.47 2.46 -21.77
C THR A 343 -16.46 3.38 -20.56
N LEU A 344 -17.61 3.51 -19.90
CA LEU A 344 -17.72 4.19 -18.60
C LEU A 344 -17.74 3.16 -17.47
N ARG A 345 -17.23 3.57 -16.29
CA ARG A 345 -17.09 2.75 -15.09
C ARG A 345 -17.59 3.47 -13.86
N THR A 346 -18.10 2.71 -12.91
CA THR A 346 -18.35 3.17 -11.54
C THR A 346 -18.20 2.01 -10.57
N GLY A 347 -17.84 2.30 -9.32
CA GLY A 347 -17.68 1.28 -8.30
C GLY A 347 -17.78 1.84 -6.90
N VAL A 348 -18.02 0.94 -5.96
CA VAL A 348 -17.94 1.18 -4.52
C VAL A 348 -17.17 0.04 -3.88
N GLN A 349 -16.38 0.35 -2.86
CA GLN A 349 -15.66 -0.65 -2.06
C GLN A 349 -15.78 -0.28 -0.59
N PHE A 350 -15.97 -1.28 0.24
CA PHE A 350 -15.70 -1.22 1.67
C PHE A 350 -14.38 -1.95 1.94
N ASP A 351 -13.52 -1.34 2.75
CA ASP A 351 -12.19 -1.82 3.06
C ASP A 351 -11.93 -1.66 4.57
N GLU A 352 -11.80 -2.77 5.28
CA GLU A 352 -11.60 -2.79 6.72
C GLU A 352 -10.19 -2.35 7.10
N THR A 353 -10.08 -1.61 8.20
CA THR A 353 -8.77 -1.29 8.81
C THR A 353 -8.24 -2.48 9.63
N PRO A 354 -6.96 -2.86 9.51
CA PRO A 354 -6.36 -3.86 10.39
C PRO A 354 -6.02 -3.33 11.78
N THR A 355 -6.06 -2.01 12.00
CA THR A 355 -5.63 -1.40 13.25
C THR A 355 -6.68 -1.55 14.34
N ARG A 356 -6.24 -1.78 15.58
CA ARG A 356 -7.11 -1.88 16.77
C ARG A 356 -6.98 -0.63 17.62
N ASP A 357 -8.04 -0.19 18.25
CA ASP A 357 -8.08 1.03 19.09
C ASP A 357 -6.95 1.09 20.14
N SER A 358 -6.63 -0.05 20.80
CA SER A 358 -5.60 -0.13 21.83
C SER A 358 -4.16 -0.13 21.31
N PHE A 359 -3.97 -0.32 20.01
CA PHE A 359 -2.65 -0.45 19.36
C PHE A 359 -2.44 0.54 18.22
N ARG A 360 -3.50 1.23 17.79
CA ARG A 360 -3.42 2.27 16.73
C ARG A 360 -2.37 3.31 17.08
N THR A 361 -1.62 3.74 16.08
CA THR A 361 -0.53 4.71 16.20
C THR A 361 -0.77 5.90 15.30
N THR A 362 -0.09 7.00 15.55
CA THR A 362 -0.06 8.13 14.60
C THR A 362 0.85 7.88 13.41
N ARG A 363 1.62 6.78 13.40
CA ARG A 363 2.44 6.38 12.25
C ARG A 363 1.59 6.03 11.05
N VAL A 364 0.57 5.18 11.27
CA VAL A 364 -0.44 4.81 10.28
C VAL A 364 -1.80 5.16 10.87
N PRO A 365 -2.26 6.40 10.69
CA PRO A 365 -3.54 6.87 11.22
C PRO A 365 -4.68 6.31 10.36
N ASP A 366 -4.99 5.02 10.55
CA ASP A 366 -5.88 4.23 9.73
C ASP A 366 -7.27 4.05 10.35
N GLY A 367 -8.30 3.89 9.49
CA GLY A 367 -9.69 3.59 9.84
C GLY A 367 -10.39 2.85 8.71
N ASP A 368 -11.59 2.32 8.94
CA ASP A 368 -12.43 1.72 7.90
C ASP A 368 -12.72 2.71 6.79
N ARG A 369 -12.79 2.20 5.54
CA ARG A 369 -12.89 3.04 4.35
C ARG A 369 -14.03 2.66 3.44
N TRP A 370 -14.65 3.71 2.89
CA TRP A 370 -15.55 3.60 1.75
C TRP A 370 -14.96 4.31 0.55
N TRP A 371 -14.86 3.58 -0.54
CA TRP A 371 -14.43 4.11 -1.83
C TRP A 371 -15.65 4.38 -2.70
N LEU A 372 -15.68 5.52 -3.34
CA LEU A 372 -16.62 5.84 -4.41
C LEU A 372 -15.81 6.21 -5.64
N THR A 373 -16.01 5.46 -6.75
CA THR A 373 -15.14 5.60 -7.92
C THR A 373 -15.93 5.81 -9.20
N GLY A 374 -15.27 6.44 -10.15
CA GLY A 374 -15.73 6.57 -11.51
C GLY A 374 -14.58 6.60 -12.50
N GLY A 375 -14.80 6.14 -13.72
CA GLY A 375 -13.76 6.11 -14.72
C GLY A 375 -14.29 5.98 -16.14
N ALA A 376 -13.36 6.16 -17.09
CA ALA A 376 -13.62 5.98 -18.51
C ALA A 376 -12.39 5.41 -19.20
N THR A 377 -12.59 4.52 -20.16
CA THR A 377 -11.56 4.12 -21.13
C THR A 377 -11.98 4.55 -22.52
N TYR A 378 -11.07 5.19 -23.24
CA TYR A 378 -11.26 5.59 -24.62
C TYR A 378 -10.23 4.92 -25.53
N GLU A 379 -10.74 4.19 -26.54
CA GLU A 379 -9.92 3.58 -27.60
C GLU A 379 -9.46 4.66 -28.59
N LEU A 380 -8.20 5.08 -28.43
CA LEU A 380 -7.56 6.09 -29.30
C LEU A 380 -7.35 5.53 -30.72
N SER A 381 -7.03 4.25 -30.82
CA SER A 381 -6.85 3.49 -32.03
C SER A 381 -6.96 1.99 -31.76
N ASP A 382 -6.83 1.13 -32.77
CA ASP A 382 -6.79 -0.33 -32.60
C ASP A 382 -5.57 -0.82 -31.77
N THR A 383 -4.60 0.07 -31.54
CA THR A 383 -3.37 -0.23 -30.78
C THR A 383 -3.35 0.42 -29.41
N TYR A 384 -3.93 1.59 -29.23
CA TYR A 384 -3.80 2.38 -28.01
C TYR A 384 -5.15 2.68 -27.37
N SER A 385 -5.24 2.48 -26.06
CA SER A 385 -6.34 2.95 -25.25
C SER A 385 -5.86 3.77 -24.05
N LEU A 386 -6.67 4.74 -23.63
CA LEU A 386 -6.44 5.65 -22.51
C LEU A 386 -7.54 5.43 -21.46
N ALA A 387 -7.14 5.10 -20.25
CA ALA A 387 -8.02 5.04 -19.08
C ALA A 387 -7.81 6.27 -18.20
N LEU A 388 -8.89 6.84 -17.71
CA LEU A 388 -8.92 7.91 -16.71
C LEU A 388 -9.87 7.49 -15.61
N SER A 389 -9.46 7.64 -14.34
CA SER A 389 -10.32 7.33 -13.20
C SER A 389 -10.09 8.28 -12.06
N TYR A 390 -11.14 8.42 -11.25
CA TYR A 390 -11.17 9.17 -10.01
C TYR A 390 -11.75 8.29 -8.91
N ALA A 391 -11.16 8.36 -7.73
CA ALA A 391 -11.68 7.77 -6.52
C ALA A 391 -11.72 8.82 -5.41
N HIS A 392 -12.81 8.84 -4.63
CA HIS A 392 -12.87 9.51 -3.35
C HIS A 392 -13.00 8.46 -2.25
N ILE A 393 -12.19 8.60 -1.20
CA ILE A 393 -12.08 7.66 -0.09
C ILE A 393 -12.51 8.38 1.19
N PHE A 394 -13.61 7.92 1.77
CA PHE A 394 -14.07 8.34 3.09
C PHE A 394 -13.41 7.45 4.14
N VAL A 395 -12.65 8.01 5.06
CA VAL A 395 -12.03 7.29 6.17
C VAL A 395 -12.84 7.51 7.44
N SER A 396 -13.15 6.43 8.16
CA SER A 396 -13.85 6.52 9.44
C SER A 396 -13.01 7.27 10.47
N GLU A 397 -13.68 8.11 11.24
CA GLU A 397 -13.04 8.83 12.36
C GLU A 397 -12.71 7.84 13.48
N GLU A 398 -11.45 7.83 13.94
CA GLU A 398 -10.95 6.86 14.90
C GLU A 398 -10.28 7.54 16.10
N SER A 399 -10.37 6.87 17.26
CA SER A 399 -9.73 7.34 18.50
C SER A 399 -8.46 6.53 18.78
N LEU A 400 -7.44 7.21 19.30
CA LEU A 400 -6.21 6.62 19.77
C LEU A 400 -6.06 6.83 21.27
N GLU A 401 -5.77 5.75 22.01
CA GLU A 401 -5.29 5.84 23.38
C GLU A 401 -4.20 4.80 23.61
N ARG A 402 -2.94 5.25 23.68
CA ARG A 402 -1.80 4.35 23.96
C ARG A 402 -0.81 5.00 24.92
N THR A 403 -0.06 4.16 25.64
CA THR A 403 1.00 4.60 26.55
C THR A 403 2.32 3.96 26.17
N ASP A 404 3.28 4.78 25.77
CA ASP A 404 4.65 4.39 25.52
C ASP A 404 5.52 4.66 26.75
N ARG A 405 6.47 3.76 27.01
CA ARG A 405 7.37 3.83 28.16
C ARG A 405 8.80 3.98 27.69
N PHE A 406 9.41 5.07 28.06
CA PHE A 406 10.81 5.36 27.75
C PHE A 406 11.69 5.10 28.96
N TYR A 407 12.85 4.53 28.75
CA TYR A 407 13.88 4.27 29.78
C TYR A 407 13.36 3.43 30.95
N GLU A 408 12.53 2.44 30.64
CA GLU A 408 11.86 1.60 31.65
C GLU A 408 12.84 0.98 32.63
N GLY A 409 12.45 0.94 33.91
CA GLY A 409 13.28 0.40 34.99
C GLY A 409 14.46 1.26 35.43
N THR A 410 14.59 2.49 34.88
CA THR A 410 15.63 3.46 35.27
C THR A 410 15.04 4.65 36.03
N PRO A 411 15.85 5.41 36.79
CA PRO A 411 15.41 6.67 37.41
C PRO A 411 14.98 7.75 36.41
N ALA A 412 15.30 7.58 35.12
CA ALA A 412 14.95 8.47 34.03
C ALA A 412 13.65 8.09 33.34
N GLN A 413 12.92 7.08 33.81
CA GLN A 413 11.70 6.60 33.17
C GLN A 413 10.67 7.71 32.98
N VAL A 414 10.17 7.80 31.74
CA VAL A 414 9.10 8.71 31.31
C VAL A 414 8.04 7.87 30.58
N ASN A 415 6.77 8.09 30.93
CA ASN A 415 5.66 7.53 30.18
C ASN A 415 4.98 8.64 29.39
N SER A 416 4.65 8.38 28.12
CA SER A 416 3.83 9.25 27.28
C SER A 416 2.50 8.55 27.03
N THR A 417 1.39 9.18 27.39
CA THR A 417 0.04 8.67 27.08
C THR A 417 -0.56 9.57 26.01
N LEU A 418 -0.54 9.08 24.78
CA LEU A 418 -1.15 9.70 23.63
C LEU A 418 -2.67 9.48 23.68
N ARG A 419 -3.44 10.57 23.53
CA ARG A 419 -4.87 10.55 23.32
C ARG A 419 -5.20 11.49 22.18
N SER A 420 -5.70 10.95 21.10
CA SER A 420 -6.08 11.73 19.93
C SER A 420 -7.29 11.15 19.22
N ARG A 421 -7.82 11.95 18.31
CA ARG A 421 -8.81 11.54 17.33
C ARG A 421 -8.24 11.84 15.95
N ASN A 422 -8.30 10.85 15.05
CA ASN A 422 -7.92 10.98 13.66
C ASN A 422 -9.16 11.07 12.77
N ALA A 423 -9.16 12.02 11.84
CA ALA A 423 -10.13 12.13 10.75
C ALA A 423 -9.40 12.42 9.45
N GLY A 424 -9.94 11.94 8.33
CA GLY A 424 -9.33 12.21 7.04
C GLY A 424 -10.15 11.70 5.88
N ASP A 425 -9.73 12.09 4.68
CA ASP A 425 -10.21 11.59 3.40
C ASP A 425 -9.09 11.60 2.36
N ALA A 426 -9.32 10.98 1.20
CA ALA A 426 -8.36 11.04 0.11
C ALA A 426 -9.06 11.09 -1.25
N ASP A 427 -8.43 11.82 -2.17
CA ASP A 427 -8.80 11.88 -3.58
C ASP A 427 -7.69 11.28 -4.44
N ILE A 428 -8.04 10.42 -5.39
CA ILE A 428 -7.08 9.80 -6.30
C ILE A 428 -7.47 10.07 -7.74
N LEU A 429 -6.53 10.59 -8.51
CA LEU A 429 -6.63 10.70 -9.97
C LEU A 429 -5.68 9.69 -10.61
N ALA A 430 -6.19 8.90 -11.55
CA ALA A 430 -5.41 7.91 -12.26
C ALA A 430 -5.48 8.10 -13.76
N VAL A 431 -4.36 7.87 -14.43
CA VAL A 431 -4.24 7.76 -15.87
C VAL A 431 -3.52 6.47 -16.24
N GLY A 432 -4.08 5.72 -17.19
CA GLY A 432 -3.49 4.48 -17.71
C GLY A 432 -3.41 4.50 -19.23
N LEU A 433 -2.27 4.12 -19.77
CA LEU A 433 -2.09 3.93 -21.22
C LEU A 433 -1.83 2.45 -21.48
N THR A 434 -2.66 1.85 -22.32
CA THR A 434 -2.47 0.47 -22.80
C THR A 434 -2.12 0.48 -24.28
N ALA A 435 -1.14 -0.34 -24.66
CA ALA A 435 -0.74 -0.57 -26.04
C ALA A 435 -0.81 -2.07 -26.36
N ALA A 436 -1.53 -2.44 -27.42
CA ALA A 436 -1.69 -3.80 -27.89
C ALA A 436 -1.14 -3.93 -29.32
N PHE A 437 -0.14 -4.81 -29.57
CA PHE A 437 0.70 -4.86 -30.79
C PHE A 437 0.37 -6.05 -31.70
#